data_8f73f5cf6df6b2e13ee861814809a4c9
#
_entry.id   8f73f5cf6df6b2e13ee861814809a4c9
#
_cell.length_a   1.000
_cell.length_b   1.000
_cell.length_c   1.000
_cell.angle_alpha   90.00
_cell.angle_beta   90.00
_cell.angle_gamma   90.00
#
_symmetry.space_group_name_H-M   'P 1'
#
loop_
_entity.id
_entity.type
_entity.pdbx_description
1 polymer ?
#
loop_
_entity_poly.entity_id
_entity_poly.type
_entity_poly.pdbx_seq_one_letter_code
_entity_poly.pdbx_strand_id
1 'polypeptide(L)'
;MPEDSFCIQYKNCTGCPRATENTLVYKNLPKGEHIPKDKCTQNCMLFMLKGELLINSEEYPGNTLHEKQFILQAIGSKIEILALTNVEYIIFWFNELPLLCEDRYNEIKDQAEAPLTYTPLVMSERIHSLISSMPDFLNEKSPCSKYIELKCKELVFLITNFYPLPQLK
;
A
#
# COMPACT_ATOMS: atom_id res chain seq x y z
N MET A 1 -21.63 -12.79 24.69
CA MET A 1 -20.54 -12.72 23.69
C MET A 1 -21.06 -11.92 22.55
N PRO A 2 -20.39 -10.91 22.23
CA PRO A 2 -20.78 -10.17 21.07
C PRO A 2 -20.64 -11.05 19.84
N GLU A 3 -21.66 -11.08 19.10
CA GLU A 3 -21.77 -11.74 17.82
C GLU A 3 -20.95 -11.06 16.72
N ASP A 4 -20.16 -10.11 17.11
CA ASP A 4 -19.27 -9.32 16.28
C ASP A 4 -18.10 -10.12 15.72
N SER A 5 -17.93 -11.33 16.20
CA SER A 5 -16.82 -12.16 15.74
C SER A 5 -16.82 -12.46 14.25
N PHE A 6 -17.96 -12.42 13.58
CA PHE A 6 -18.02 -12.88 12.20
C PHE A 6 -18.49 -11.82 11.20
N CYS A 7 -18.90 -10.64 11.64
CA CYS A 7 -19.46 -9.63 10.74
C CYS A 7 -20.41 -10.22 9.68
N ILE A 8 -21.24 -11.16 10.09
CA ILE A 8 -22.20 -11.83 9.18
C ILE A 8 -23.04 -10.82 8.42
N GLN A 9 -23.22 -9.65 9.02
CA GLN A 9 -23.96 -8.54 8.45
C GLN A 9 -23.05 -7.37 8.03
N TYR A 10 -21.83 -7.66 7.59
CA TYR A 10 -20.87 -6.61 7.26
C TYR A 10 -21.42 -5.58 6.26
N LYS A 11 -22.31 -5.97 5.37
CA LYS A 11 -22.98 -5.07 4.44
C LYS A 11 -23.82 -3.99 5.12
N ASN A 12 -24.30 -4.27 6.31
CA ASN A 12 -25.08 -3.36 7.14
C ASN A 12 -24.32 -2.87 8.38
N CYS A 13 -23.03 -3.20 8.48
CA CYS A 13 -22.23 -2.84 9.63
C CYS A 13 -21.95 -1.34 9.64
N THR A 14 -22.54 -0.64 10.59
CA THR A 14 -22.35 0.82 10.79
C THR A 14 -21.47 1.14 11.98
N GLY A 15 -21.11 0.16 12.79
CA GLY A 15 -20.49 0.38 14.11
C GLY A 15 -19.12 -0.27 14.31
N CYS A 16 -18.52 -0.87 13.29
CA CYS A 16 -17.19 -1.46 13.43
C CYS A 16 -16.13 -0.35 13.60
N PRO A 17 -15.36 -0.34 14.70
CA PRO A 17 -14.29 0.63 14.86
C PRO A 17 -13.29 0.45 13.71
N ARG A 18 -13.03 1.51 12.97
CA ARG A 18 -12.06 1.47 11.87
C ARG A 18 -10.65 1.34 12.43
N ALA A 19 -9.87 0.44 11.86
CA ALA A 19 -8.46 0.39 12.13
C ALA A 19 -7.84 1.74 11.75
N THR A 20 -7.19 2.40 12.71
CA THR A 20 -6.69 3.76 12.54
C THR A 20 -5.25 3.83 12.06
N GLU A 21 -4.50 2.73 12.16
CA GLU A 21 -3.06 2.73 11.94
C GLU A 21 -2.66 2.33 10.53
N ASN A 22 -3.25 1.24 10.02
CA ASN A 22 -2.97 0.74 8.68
C ASN A 22 -4.26 0.67 7.88
N THR A 23 -4.26 1.17 6.66
CA THR A 23 -5.44 1.13 5.81
C THR A 23 -5.09 0.91 4.35
N LEU A 24 -6.05 0.34 3.64
CA LEU A 24 -6.00 0.09 2.20
C LEU A 24 -7.05 0.95 1.51
N VAL A 25 -6.69 1.61 0.44
CA VAL A 25 -7.59 2.46 -0.35
C VAL A 25 -7.44 2.11 -1.82
N TYR A 26 -8.55 1.78 -2.47
CA TYR A 26 -8.62 1.61 -3.91
C TYR A 26 -8.89 2.95 -4.58
N LYS A 27 -8.13 3.25 -5.62
CA LYS A 27 -8.27 4.45 -6.45
C LYS A 27 -8.28 4.10 -7.93
N ASN A 28 -9.03 4.88 -8.68
CA ASN A 28 -8.90 4.94 -10.12
C ASN A 28 -8.79 6.40 -10.57
N LEU A 29 -7.96 6.63 -11.58
CA LEU A 29 -7.75 7.94 -12.17
C LEU A 29 -7.89 7.84 -13.68
N PRO A 30 -8.68 8.72 -14.31
CA PRO A 30 -8.69 8.80 -15.75
C PRO A 30 -7.38 9.35 -16.30
N LYS A 31 -7.07 9.02 -17.53
CA LYS A 31 -5.92 9.55 -18.25
C LYS A 31 -5.86 11.07 -18.18
N GLY A 32 -4.70 11.59 -17.83
CA GLY A 32 -4.44 13.03 -17.73
C GLY A 32 -4.77 13.64 -16.38
N GLU A 33 -5.39 12.89 -15.47
CA GLU A 33 -5.62 13.41 -14.13
C GLU A 33 -4.31 13.56 -13.37
N HIS A 34 -4.20 14.69 -12.71
CA HIS A 34 -3.00 15.13 -12.01
C HIS A 34 -3.32 15.34 -10.53
N ILE A 35 -2.56 14.67 -9.68
CA ILE A 35 -2.56 14.91 -8.24
C ILE A 35 -1.36 15.79 -7.95
N PRO A 36 -1.58 17.05 -7.50
CA PRO A 36 -0.51 18.00 -7.29
C PRO A 36 0.43 17.54 -6.17
N LYS A 37 1.63 18.08 -6.20
CA LYS A 37 2.68 17.78 -5.24
C LYS A 37 2.22 18.06 -3.81
N ASP A 38 2.18 17.02 -3.01
CA ASP A 38 1.82 17.10 -1.61
C ASP A 38 2.75 16.23 -0.76
N LYS A 39 2.82 16.58 0.51
CA LYS A 39 3.66 15.88 1.49
C LYS A 39 2.96 14.65 2.03
N CYS A 40 3.61 13.50 1.96
CA CYS A 40 3.11 12.29 2.58
C CYS A 40 3.08 12.43 4.10
N THR A 41 1.89 12.28 4.68
CA THR A 41 1.67 12.34 6.14
C THR A 41 1.90 10.99 6.83
N GLN A 42 1.94 9.92 6.06
CA GLN A 42 2.24 8.56 6.49
C GLN A 42 3.13 7.88 5.45
N ASN A 43 3.77 6.80 5.84
CA ASN A 43 4.38 5.91 4.88
C ASN A 43 3.29 5.25 4.03
N CYS A 44 3.55 5.05 2.76
CA CYS A 44 2.64 4.32 1.90
C CYS A 44 3.35 3.47 0.85
N MET A 45 2.66 2.43 0.42
CA MET A 45 3.00 1.67 -0.77
C MET A 45 1.88 1.80 -1.78
N LEU A 46 2.23 2.04 -3.02
CA LEU A 46 1.29 2.18 -4.12
C LEU A 46 1.45 0.99 -5.05
N PHE A 47 0.40 0.19 -5.20
CA PHE A 47 0.36 -1.04 -5.99
C PHE A 47 -0.45 -0.84 -7.26
N MET A 48 0.18 -0.98 -8.41
CA MET A 48 -0.48 -0.80 -9.71
C MET A 48 -1.22 -2.04 -10.16
N LEU A 49 -2.52 -1.90 -10.34
CA LEU A 49 -3.39 -2.94 -10.89
C LEU A 49 -3.52 -2.83 -12.41
N LYS A 50 -3.60 -1.60 -12.91
CA LYS A 50 -3.81 -1.35 -14.34
C LYS A 50 -3.27 0.02 -14.73
N GLY A 51 -2.68 0.10 -15.90
CA GLY A 51 -2.23 1.36 -16.50
C GLY A 51 -0.84 1.80 -16.07
N GLU A 52 -0.57 3.07 -16.28
CA GLU A 52 0.74 3.69 -16.04
C GLU A 52 0.60 5.02 -15.30
N LEU A 53 1.34 5.18 -14.22
CA LEU A 53 1.47 6.43 -13.46
C LEU A 53 2.87 7.00 -13.58
N LEU A 54 2.96 8.30 -13.83
CA LEU A 54 4.18 9.05 -13.63
C LEU A 54 4.22 9.58 -12.20
N ILE A 55 5.26 9.25 -11.47
CA ILE A 55 5.48 9.71 -10.10
C ILE A 55 6.72 10.59 -10.09
N ASN A 56 6.56 11.84 -9.71
CA ASN A 56 7.65 12.78 -9.51
C ASN A 56 7.83 13.04 -8.02
N SER A 57 9.03 12.82 -7.52
CA SER A 57 9.45 13.28 -6.20
C SER A 57 10.63 14.23 -6.34
N GLU A 58 10.94 14.97 -5.27
CA GLU A 58 12.13 15.84 -5.26
C GLU A 58 13.43 15.06 -5.42
N GLU A 59 13.45 13.84 -4.87
CA GLU A 59 14.62 12.97 -4.87
C GLU A 59 14.75 12.14 -6.15
N TYR A 60 13.61 11.77 -6.75
CA TYR A 60 13.55 10.89 -7.93
C TYR A 60 12.53 11.39 -8.95
N PRO A 61 12.90 12.35 -9.78
CA PRO A 61 12.00 12.83 -10.81
C PRO A 61 11.80 11.79 -11.92
N GLY A 62 10.57 11.62 -12.35
CA GLY A 62 10.25 10.88 -13.58
C GLY A 62 10.18 9.36 -13.48
N ASN A 63 9.84 8.79 -12.32
CA ASN A 63 9.57 7.37 -12.21
C ASN A 63 8.20 7.02 -12.78
N THR A 64 8.17 6.14 -13.78
CA THR A 64 6.93 5.57 -14.29
C THR A 64 6.65 4.24 -13.60
N LEU A 65 5.48 4.12 -13.01
CA LEU A 65 5.01 2.91 -12.37
C LEU A 65 4.05 2.18 -13.31
N HIS A 66 4.39 0.95 -13.66
CA HIS A 66 3.63 0.12 -14.58
C HIS A 66 2.76 -0.91 -13.85
N GLU A 67 1.84 -1.54 -14.58
CA GLU A 67 1.05 -2.65 -14.08
C GLU A 67 1.93 -3.74 -13.46
N LYS A 68 1.48 -4.33 -12.36
CA LYS A 68 2.20 -5.33 -11.56
C LYS A 68 3.46 -4.81 -10.85
N GLN A 69 3.62 -3.51 -10.75
CA GLN A 69 4.68 -2.90 -9.96
C GLN A 69 4.10 -2.20 -8.72
N PHE A 70 4.95 -1.98 -7.74
CA PHE A 70 4.65 -1.13 -6.60
C PHE A 70 5.84 -0.27 -6.22
N ILE A 71 5.59 0.79 -5.50
CA ILE A 71 6.60 1.72 -5.01
C ILE A 71 6.33 2.10 -3.56
N LEU A 72 7.38 2.24 -2.78
CA LEU A 72 7.33 2.74 -1.41
C LEU A 72 7.55 4.26 -1.41
N GLN A 73 6.74 4.96 -0.64
CA GLN A 73 6.89 6.38 -0.37
C GLN A 73 6.95 6.62 1.14
N ALA A 74 8.03 7.22 1.60
CA ALA A 74 8.21 7.49 3.02
C ALA A 74 7.43 8.74 3.47
N ILE A 75 7.07 8.74 4.76
CA ILE A 75 6.55 9.93 5.42
C ILE A 75 7.47 11.13 5.17
N GLY A 76 6.88 12.27 4.87
CA GLY A 76 7.60 13.52 4.61
C GLY A 76 8.06 13.70 3.16
N SER A 77 8.08 12.67 2.32
CA SER A 77 8.35 12.81 0.90
C SER A 77 7.25 13.60 0.20
N LYS A 78 7.64 14.43 -0.76
CA LYS A 78 6.69 15.17 -1.60
C LYS A 78 6.58 14.48 -2.94
N ILE A 79 5.39 14.03 -3.26
CA ILE A 79 5.11 13.34 -4.50
C ILE A 79 4.04 14.05 -5.32
N GLU A 80 4.21 13.98 -6.62
CA GLU A 80 3.25 14.41 -7.64
C GLU A 80 2.91 13.21 -8.50
N ILE A 81 1.66 13.02 -8.83
CA ILE A 81 1.17 11.87 -9.60
C ILE A 81 0.45 12.36 -10.84
N LEU A 82 0.80 11.81 -12.00
CA LEU A 82 0.11 12.03 -13.26
C LEU A 82 -0.28 10.69 -13.88
N ALA A 83 -1.57 10.52 -14.17
CA ALA A 83 -2.07 9.35 -14.88
C ALA A 83 -1.75 9.44 -16.38
N LEU A 84 -0.84 8.60 -16.86
CA LEU A 84 -0.47 8.54 -18.28
C LEU A 84 -1.50 7.80 -19.11
N THR A 85 -2.23 6.88 -18.49
CA THR A 85 -3.36 6.13 -19.03
C THR A 85 -4.50 6.15 -18.01
N ASN A 86 -5.62 5.47 -18.29
CA ASN A 86 -6.59 5.17 -17.23
C ASN A 86 -5.95 4.17 -16.26
N VAL A 87 -5.89 4.50 -14.98
CA VAL A 87 -5.19 3.71 -13.98
C VAL A 87 -6.09 3.23 -12.86
N GLU A 88 -5.77 2.06 -12.36
CA GLU A 88 -6.34 1.50 -11.14
C GLU A 88 -5.19 1.07 -10.22
N TYR A 89 -5.26 1.50 -8.97
CA TYR A 89 -4.22 1.19 -7.99
C TYR A 89 -4.77 1.12 -6.57
N ILE A 90 -4.01 0.46 -5.70
CA ILE A 90 -4.28 0.40 -4.27
C ILE A 90 -3.15 1.09 -3.54
N ILE A 91 -3.51 1.94 -2.56
CA ILE A 91 -2.56 2.53 -1.62
C ILE A 91 -2.70 1.81 -0.29
N PHE A 92 -1.57 1.34 0.23
CA PHE A 92 -1.43 0.84 1.58
C PHE A 92 -0.74 1.90 2.44
N TRP A 93 -1.50 2.51 3.36
CA TRP A 93 -1.00 3.48 4.33
C TRP A 93 -0.60 2.77 5.60
N PHE A 94 0.57 3.08 6.14
CA PHE A 94 1.07 2.47 7.37
C PHE A 94 2.00 3.41 8.11
N ASN A 95 2.08 3.26 9.43
CA ASN A 95 3.03 4.00 10.26
C ASN A 95 4.36 3.25 10.36
N GLU A 96 4.28 1.99 10.73
CA GLU A 96 5.43 1.09 10.82
C GLU A 96 5.07 -0.25 10.19
N LEU A 97 6.00 -0.86 9.49
CA LEU A 97 5.85 -2.24 9.07
C LEU A 97 6.05 -3.13 10.31
N PRO A 98 5.04 -3.87 10.75
CA PRO A 98 5.21 -4.77 11.87
C PRO A 98 6.22 -5.84 11.51
N LEU A 99 7.23 -6.00 12.34
CA LEU A 99 8.27 -6.99 12.17
C LEU A 99 7.74 -8.34 12.65
N LEU A 100 7.90 -9.35 11.82
CA LEU A 100 7.36 -10.67 12.11
C LEU A 100 8.22 -11.49 13.06
N CYS A 101 9.52 -11.16 13.16
CA CYS A 101 10.42 -11.77 14.10
C CYS A 101 11.56 -10.83 14.50
N GLU A 102 12.10 -11.07 15.68
CA GLU A 102 13.17 -10.26 16.27
C GLU A 102 14.47 -10.28 15.46
N ASP A 103 14.78 -11.42 14.84
CA ASP A 103 15.99 -11.55 14.03
C ASP A 103 15.94 -10.60 12.81
N ARG A 104 14.80 -10.50 12.16
CA ARG A 104 14.60 -9.55 11.06
C ARG A 104 14.69 -8.09 11.50
N TYR A 105 14.23 -7.79 12.71
CA TYR A 105 14.37 -6.44 13.28
C TYR A 105 15.83 -6.04 13.43
N ASN A 106 16.64 -6.93 13.95
CA ASN A 106 18.06 -6.68 14.15
C ASN A 106 18.80 -6.51 12.80
N GLU A 107 18.47 -7.32 11.80
CA GLU A 107 19.00 -7.17 10.44
C GLU A 107 18.69 -5.79 9.84
N ILE A 108 17.45 -5.30 10.02
CA ILE A 108 17.03 -3.98 9.53
C ILE A 108 17.77 -2.86 10.27
N LYS A 109 17.89 -2.97 11.56
CA LYS A 109 18.55 -1.97 12.40
C LYS A 109 20.00 -1.77 12.01
N ASP A 110 20.71 -2.86 11.73
CA ASP A 110 22.11 -2.81 11.33
C ASP A 110 22.32 -2.25 9.92
N GLN A 111 21.27 -2.27 9.08
CA GLN A 111 21.26 -1.75 7.73
C GLN A 111 20.66 -0.33 7.61
N ALA A 112 20.39 0.33 8.70
CA ALA A 112 19.65 1.61 8.74
C ALA A 112 20.32 2.77 7.98
N GLU A 113 21.57 2.64 7.58
CA GLU A 113 22.33 3.66 6.84
C GLU A 113 22.27 3.51 5.32
N ALA A 114 21.61 2.47 4.80
CA ALA A 114 21.47 2.32 3.36
C ALA A 114 20.52 3.39 2.76
N PRO A 115 20.87 4.03 1.65
CA PRO A 115 20.02 5.05 1.06
C PRO A 115 18.69 4.46 0.63
N LEU A 116 17.61 5.17 0.94
CA LEU A 116 16.25 4.84 0.50
C LEU A 116 16.17 4.95 -1.03
N THR A 117 16.03 3.83 -1.70
CA THR A 117 15.79 3.83 -3.14
C THR A 117 14.30 3.66 -3.41
N TYR A 118 13.63 4.75 -3.76
CA TYR A 118 12.24 4.74 -4.20
C TYR A 118 12.14 4.27 -5.66
N THR A 119 12.58 3.06 -5.92
CA THR A 119 12.48 2.47 -7.26
C THR A 119 11.28 1.55 -7.34
N PRO A 120 10.57 1.51 -8.49
CA PRO A 120 9.51 0.56 -8.70
C PRO A 120 10.00 -0.88 -8.54
N LEU A 121 9.26 -1.68 -7.80
CA LEU A 121 9.49 -3.10 -7.59
C LEU A 121 8.40 -3.91 -8.27
N VAL A 122 8.76 -5.07 -8.80
CA VAL A 122 7.78 -6.00 -9.39
C VAL A 122 7.07 -6.78 -8.29
N MET A 123 5.75 -6.84 -8.34
CA MET A 123 4.96 -7.67 -7.41
C MET A 123 5.24 -9.16 -7.67
N SER A 124 5.41 -9.92 -6.58
CA SER A 124 5.32 -11.37 -6.66
C SER A 124 3.91 -11.80 -7.08
N GLU A 125 3.76 -13.00 -7.64
CA GLU A 125 2.45 -13.54 -8.02
C GLU A 125 1.46 -13.57 -6.83
N ARG A 126 1.96 -13.85 -5.63
CA ARG A 126 1.13 -13.88 -4.41
C ARG A 126 0.64 -12.49 -4.03
N ILE A 127 1.50 -11.48 -4.08
CA ILE A 127 1.11 -10.10 -3.82
C ILE A 127 0.15 -9.61 -4.88
N HIS A 128 0.43 -9.86 -6.15
CA HIS A 128 -0.47 -9.48 -7.23
C HIS A 128 -1.85 -10.11 -7.09
N SER A 129 -1.92 -11.39 -6.75
CA SER A 129 -3.18 -12.10 -6.49
C SER A 129 -3.96 -11.49 -5.33
N LEU A 130 -3.27 -11.20 -4.23
CA LEU A 130 -3.87 -10.58 -3.05
C LEU A 130 -4.43 -9.19 -3.38
N ILE A 131 -3.62 -8.33 -3.99
CA ILE A 131 -4.01 -6.96 -4.35
C ILE A 131 -5.15 -6.96 -5.37
N SER A 132 -5.12 -7.84 -6.37
CA SER A 132 -6.17 -7.93 -7.40
C SER A 132 -7.52 -8.39 -6.85
N SER A 133 -7.54 -9.06 -5.71
CA SER A 133 -8.77 -9.52 -5.05
C SER A 133 -9.47 -8.43 -4.22
N MET A 134 -8.84 -7.30 -3.98
CA MET A 134 -9.32 -6.28 -3.03
C MET A 134 -10.28 -5.23 -3.61
N PRO A 135 -10.24 -4.85 -4.91
CA PRO A 135 -11.04 -3.71 -5.39
C PRO A 135 -12.53 -3.83 -5.12
N ASP A 136 -13.12 -4.99 -5.37
CA ASP A 136 -14.55 -5.21 -5.16
C ASP A 136 -14.95 -5.00 -3.70
N PHE A 137 -14.11 -5.46 -2.78
CA PHE A 137 -14.33 -5.29 -1.35
C PHE A 137 -14.10 -3.84 -0.90
N LEU A 138 -13.04 -3.19 -1.36
CA LEU A 138 -12.70 -1.82 -0.98
C LEU A 138 -13.66 -0.77 -1.55
N ASN A 139 -14.36 -1.08 -2.62
CA ASN A 139 -15.39 -0.23 -3.20
C ASN A 139 -16.73 -0.28 -2.45
N GLU A 140 -16.89 -1.13 -1.48
CA GLU A 140 -18.08 -1.16 -0.64
C GLU A 140 -18.19 0.11 0.22
N LYS A 141 -19.41 0.55 0.50
CA LYS A 141 -19.65 1.78 1.30
C LYS A 141 -19.03 1.73 2.69
N SER A 142 -18.98 0.55 3.27
CA SER A 142 -18.46 0.33 4.62
C SER A 142 -17.72 -0.99 4.69
N PRO A 143 -16.50 -1.06 4.16
CA PRO A 143 -15.72 -2.27 4.22
C PRO A 143 -15.42 -2.64 5.69
N CYS A 144 -15.48 -3.93 6.01
CA CYS A 144 -15.24 -4.43 7.36
C CYS A 144 -13.79 -4.12 7.79
N SER A 145 -13.63 -3.38 8.89
CA SER A 145 -12.31 -2.99 9.40
C SER A 145 -11.45 -4.18 9.82
N LYS A 146 -12.05 -5.23 10.36
CA LYS A 146 -11.34 -6.47 10.71
C LYS A 146 -10.81 -7.21 9.49
N TYR A 147 -11.56 -7.18 8.40
CA TYR A 147 -11.11 -7.75 7.13
C TYR A 147 -9.96 -6.96 6.54
N ILE A 148 -10.06 -5.62 6.55
CA ILE A 148 -8.96 -4.74 6.11
C ILE A 148 -7.71 -4.99 6.94
N GLU A 149 -7.84 -5.07 8.26
CA GLU A 149 -6.71 -5.36 9.16
C GLU A 149 -6.06 -6.71 8.83
N LEU A 150 -6.85 -7.75 8.59
CA LEU A 150 -6.35 -9.06 8.19
C LEU A 150 -5.59 -8.99 6.86
N LYS A 151 -6.12 -8.29 5.88
CA LYS A 151 -5.48 -8.10 4.57
C LYS A 151 -4.20 -7.27 4.66
N CYS A 152 -4.17 -6.27 5.52
CA CYS A 152 -2.94 -5.53 5.82
C CYS A 152 -1.86 -6.44 6.41
N LYS A 153 -2.20 -7.28 7.36
CA LYS A 153 -1.27 -8.25 7.96
C LYS A 153 -0.74 -9.26 6.94
N GLU A 154 -1.62 -9.79 6.09
CA GLU A 154 -1.24 -10.69 5.00
C GLU A 154 -0.29 -10.01 4.02
N LEU A 155 -0.59 -8.78 3.63
CA LEU A 155 0.24 -8.00 2.71
C LEU A 155 1.63 -7.74 3.31
N VAL A 156 1.71 -7.31 4.56
CA VAL A 156 2.97 -7.10 5.27
C VAL A 156 3.78 -8.39 5.33
N PHE A 157 3.14 -9.51 5.65
CA PHE A 157 3.80 -10.82 5.66
C PHE A 157 4.42 -11.16 4.30
N LEU A 158 3.67 -10.98 3.22
CA LEU A 158 4.18 -11.26 1.87
C LEU A 158 5.33 -10.33 1.47
N ILE A 159 5.21 -9.04 1.74
CA ILE A 159 6.25 -8.07 1.42
C ILE A 159 7.54 -8.39 2.16
N THR A 160 7.48 -8.60 3.46
CA THR A 160 8.66 -8.83 4.29
C THR A 160 9.35 -10.18 4.02
N ASN A 161 8.65 -11.13 3.44
CA ASN A 161 9.22 -12.43 3.08
C ASN A 161 9.74 -12.54 1.65
N PHE A 162 9.22 -11.72 0.72
CA PHE A 162 9.58 -11.83 -0.70
C PHE A 162 10.57 -10.76 -1.18
N TYR A 163 10.77 -9.69 -0.41
CA TYR A 163 11.67 -8.61 -0.80
C TYR A 163 12.81 -8.45 0.19
N PRO A 164 14.05 -8.25 -0.29
CA PRO A 164 15.18 -7.94 0.56
C PRO A 164 14.93 -6.65 1.35
N LEU A 165 15.31 -6.65 2.61
CA LEU A 165 15.11 -5.51 3.51
C LEU A 165 15.67 -4.16 3.00
N PRO A 166 16.81 -4.11 2.30
CA PRO A 166 17.30 -2.86 1.72
C PRO A 166 16.36 -2.22 0.70
N GLN A 167 15.49 -3.00 0.06
CA GLN A 167 14.50 -2.52 -0.90
C GLN A 167 13.23 -1.96 -0.23
N LEU A 168 13.05 -2.22 1.06
CA LEU A 168 11.87 -1.81 1.84
C LEU A 168 12.12 -0.59 2.73
N LYS A 169 13.30 -0.03 2.69
CA LYS A 169 13.67 1.14 3.48
C LYS A 169 13.34 2.45 2.82
#